data_cb0e6c2a378a173acc747f1163934953
#
_entry.id   cb0e6c2a378a173acc747f1163934953
#
_cell.length_a   1.000
_cell.length_b   1.000
_cell.length_c   1.000
_cell.angle_alpha   90.00
_cell.angle_beta   90.00
_cell.angle_gamma   90.00
#
_symmetry.space_group_name_H-M   'P 1'
#
loop_
_entity.id
_entity.type
_entity.pdbx_description
1 polymer ?
#
loop_
_entity_poly.entity_id
_entity_poly.type
_entity_poly.pdbx_seq_one_letter_code
_entity_poly.pdbx_strand_id
1 'polypeptide(L)'
;MNRGNRAFNDRAIERLEVHAGTRVLDLGFGGGLTFEPLLERGAAVVGVDRAQDMVAAAAARHRADVDSGRLSLHAGEVQALPLDDATVDRVLTVNTVYFWPDLAPGLREIHRVLAPGGRLVIGIRDGSVMERVDPAVFTLRPPDEIAAALGSAGFGSPEVESAPDGTSHLITATR
;
A
#
# COMPACT_ATOMS: atom_id res chain seq x y z
N MET A 1 1.79 17.73 -10.05
CA MET A 1 1.32 16.66 -9.17
C MET A 1 -0.21 16.70 -9.16
N ASN A 2 -0.90 15.62 -9.52
CA ASN A 2 -2.34 15.63 -9.74
C ASN A 2 -3.08 15.66 -8.37
N ARG A 3 -3.91 16.70 -8.13
CA ARG A 3 -4.71 16.87 -6.90
C ARG A 3 -5.55 15.64 -6.56
N GLY A 4 -6.02 14.90 -7.59
CA GLY A 4 -6.80 13.69 -7.41
C GLY A 4 -6.04 12.52 -6.76
N ASN A 5 -4.72 12.43 -6.93
CA ASN A 5 -3.92 11.41 -6.27
C ASN A 5 -3.76 11.70 -4.77
N ARG A 6 -3.64 12.97 -4.38
CA ARG A 6 -3.51 13.34 -2.96
C ARG A 6 -4.79 13.00 -2.19
N ALA A 7 -5.95 13.44 -2.67
CA ALA A 7 -7.24 13.15 -2.02
C ALA A 7 -7.51 11.64 -1.91
N PHE A 8 -7.10 10.86 -2.91
CA PHE A 8 -7.23 9.40 -2.87
C PHE A 8 -6.32 8.76 -1.82
N ASN A 9 -5.05 9.20 -1.74
CA ASN A 9 -4.13 8.74 -0.70
C ASN A 9 -4.63 9.12 0.71
N ASP A 10 -5.15 10.35 0.88
CA ASP A 10 -5.68 10.82 2.17
C ASP A 10 -6.84 9.91 2.63
N ARG A 11 -7.77 9.58 1.74
CA ARG A 11 -8.85 8.62 2.04
C ARG A 11 -8.32 7.23 2.42
N ALA A 12 -7.32 6.73 1.69
CA ALA A 12 -6.71 5.43 2.00
C ALA A 12 -6.04 5.42 3.37
N ILE A 13 -5.35 6.51 3.74
CA ILE A 13 -4.72 6.69 5.05
C ILE A 13 -5.78 6.81 6.17
N GLU A 14 -6.92 7.45 5.91
CA GLU A 14 -8.04 7.48 6.88
C GLU A 14 -8.56 6.07 7.17
N ARG A 15 -8.74 5.24 6.13
CA ARG A 15 -9.20 3.84 6.28
C ARG A 15 -8.18 2.94 6.96
N LEU A 16 -6.93 3.35 6.99
CA LEU A 16 -5.85 2.61 7.65
C LEU A 16 -5.92 2.71 9.19
N GLU A 17 -6.61 3.71 9.73
CA GLU A 17 -6.77 3.93 11.18
C GLU A 17 -5.43 3.99 11.92
N VAL A 18 -4.58 4.91 11.48
CA VAL A 18 -3.24 5.11 12.04
C VAL A 18 -3.29 5.95 13.31
N HIS A 19 -2.61 5.47 14.34
CA HIS A 19 -2.41 6.17 15.62
C HIS A 19 -0.91 6.33 15.91
N ALA A 20 -0.58 7.16 16.87
CA ALA A 20 0.80 7.33 17.31
C ALA A 20 1.40 5.99 17.77
N GLY A 21 2.61 5.69 17.28
CA GLY A 21 3.30 4.43 17.55
C GLY A 21 2.93 3.26 16.62
N THR A 22 1.91 3.42 15.75
CA THR A 22 1.56 2.40 14.74
C THR A 22 2.72 2.19 13.76
N ARG A 23 3.10 0.95 13.51
CA ARG A 23 4.07 0.58 12.45
C ARG A 23 3.33 0.34 11.14
N VAL A 24 3.62 1.16 10.14
CA VAL A 24 2.95 1.15 8.84
C VAL A 24 3.91 0.73 7.75
N LEU A 25 3.58 -0.32 6.99
CA LEU A 25 4.23 -0.62 5.71
C LEU A 25 3.51 0.15 4.60
N ASP A 26 4.24 0.99 3.89
CA ASP A 26 3.81 1.60 2.62
C ASP A 26 4.46 0.83 1.47
N LEU A 27 3.67 -0.03 0.83
CA LEU A 27 4.14 -0.95 -0.20
C LEU A 27 3.93 -0.40 -1.60
N GLY A 28 5.03 -0.23 -2.33
CA GLY A 28 5.05 0.42 -3.64
C GLY A 28 4.88 1.94 -3.51
N PHE A 29 5.59 2.54 -2.57
CA PHE A 29 5.45 3.95 -2.20
C PHE A 29 5.77 4.95 -3.34
N GLY A 30 6.49 4.52 -4.39
CA GLY A 30 6.82 5.36 -5.54
C GLY A 30 7.44 6.70 -5.13
N GLY A 31 6.69 7.80 -5.32
CA GLY A 31 7.13 9.14 -4.95
C GLY A 31 7.09 9.48 -3.46
N GLY A 32 6.60 8.58 -2.58
CA GLY A 32 6.53 8.76 -1.12
C GLY A 32 5.51 9.80 -0.66
N LEU A 33 4.42 9.98 -1.41
CA LEU A 33 3.39 10.99 -1.10
C LEU A 33 2.64 10.72 0.22
N THR A 34 2.68 9.52 0.70
CA THR A 34 2.01 9.00 1.90
C THR A 34 2.87 9.13 3.15
N PHE A 35 4.19 9.30 3.02
CA PHE A 35 5.10 9.33 4.16
C PHE A 35 4.82 10.50 5.11
N GLU A 36 4.76 11.74 4.59
CA GLU A 36 4.52 12.92 5.42
C GLU A 36 3.21 12.79 6.23
N PRO A 37 2.03 12.51 5.61
CA PRO A 37 0.79 12.38 6.38
C PRO A 37 0.77 11.19 7.34
N LEU A 38 1.53 10.11 7.11
CA LEU A 38 1.67 9.00 8.06
C LEU A 38 2.56 9.39 9.25
N LEU A 39 3.70 10.02 8.98
CA LEU A 39 4.65 10.50 10.00
C LEU A 39 4.03 11.59 10.90
N GLU A 40 3.20 12.48 10.33
CA GLU A 40 2.44 13.50 11.09
C GLU A 40 1.45 12.88 12.07
N ARG A 41 0.91 11.68 11.77
CA ARG A 41 0.06 10.91 12.68
C ARG A 41 0.84 10.16 13.77
N GLY A 42 2.17 10.29 13.78
CA GLY A 42 3.05 9.63 14.73
C GLY A 42 3.34 8.17 14.40
N ALA A 43 3.14 7.73 13.16
CA ALA A 43 3.51 6.40 12.73
C ALA A 43 5.02 6.23 12.62
N ALA A 44 5.50 4.99 12.83
CA ALA A 44 6.78 4.53 12.34
C ALA A 44 6.55 3.90 10.95
N VAL A 45 7.15 4.47 9.91
CA VAL A 45 6.87 4.06 8.53
C VAL A 45 8.00 3.20 7.97
N VAL A 46 7.62 2.09 7.36
CA VAL A 46 8.52 1.25 6.55
C VAL A 46 8.05 1.37 5.11
N GLY A 47 8.87 1.91 4.22
CA GLY A 47 8.59 1.95 2.78
C GLY A 47 9.30 0.81 2.06
N VAL A 48 8.56 0.07 1.23
CA VAL A 48 9.13 -0.94 0.34
C VAL A 48 8.72 -0.62 -1.09
N ASP A 49 9.70 -0.51 -1.98
CA ASP A 49 9.47 -0.36 -3.42
C ASP A 49 10.46 -1.22 -4.21
N ARG A 50 10.02 -1.75 -5.36
CA ARG A 50 10.89 -2.57 -6.20
C ARG A 50 11.97 -1.75 -6.92
N ALA A 51 11.72 -0.45 -7.14
CA ALA A 51 12.61 0.43 -7.88
C ALA A 51 13.66 1.04 -6.93
N GLN A 52 14.89 0.57 -7.01
CA GLN A 52 15.98 1.05 -6.17
C GLN A 52 16.24 2.55 -6.30
N ASP A 53 16.03 3.11 -7.48
CA ASP A 53 16.15 4.56 -7.72
C ASP A 53 15.07 5.35 -6.93
N MET A 54 13.86 4.80 -6.80
CA MET A 54 12.79 5.40 -5.98
C MET A 54 13.16 5.36 -4.50
N VAL A 55 13.72 4.26 -4.03
CA VAL A 55 14.22 4.11 -2.65
C VAL A 55 15.31 5.14 -2.35
N ALA A 56 16.30 5.29 -3.23
CA ALA A 56 17.40 6.25 -3.06
C ALA A 56 16.88 7.70 -3.10
N ALA A 57 15.98 8.03 -4.02
CA ALA A 57 15.40 9.36 -4.13
C ALA A 57 14.53 9.72 -2.90
N ALA A 58 13.76 8.76 -2.39
CA ALA A 58 12.96 8.94 -1.18
C ALA A 58 13.85 9.11 0.06
N ALA A 59 14.90 8.31 0.20
CA ALA A 59 15.87 8.43 1.31
C ALA A 59 16.54 9.81 1.33
N ALA A 60 16.92 10.32 0.17
CA ALA A 60 17.52 11.66 0.06
C ALA A 60 16.52 12.77 0.45
N ARG A 61 15.26 12.65 0.02
CA ARG A 61 14.20 13.63 0.29
C ARG A 61 13.78 13.66 1.76
N HIS A 62 13.69 12.48 2.38
CA HIS A 62 13.21 12.30 3.76
C HIS A 62 14.34 11.98 4.74
N ARG A 63 15.55 12.51 4.47
CA ARG A 63 16.77 12.18 5.22
C ARG A 63 16.61 12.35 6.74
N ALA A 64 15.96 13.42 7.19
CA ALA A 64 15.76 13.67 8.61
C ALA A 64 14.90 12.59 9.28
N ASP A 65 13.88 12.06 8.59
CA ASP A 65 13.02 10.99 9.09
C ASP A 65 13.74 9.63 9.10
N VAL A 66 14.58 9.40 8.08
CA VAL A 66 15.44 8.21 8.02
C VAL A 66 16.50 8.24 9.12
N ASP A 67 17.22 9.36 9.28
CA ASP A 67 18.27 9.53 10.29
C ASP A 67 17.71 9.42 11.73
N SER A 68 16.45 9.82 11.94
CA SER A 68 15.77 9.68 13.24
C SER A 68 15.15 8.29 13.48
N GLY A 69 15.17 7.40 12.50
CA GLY A 69 14.57 6.07 12.57
C GLY A 69 13.03 6.05 12.46
N ARG A 70 12.38 7.18 12.18
CA ARG A 70 10.92 7.24 11.97
C ARG A 70 10.48 6.68 10.62
N LEU A 71 11.38 6.70 9.63
CA LEU A 71 11.19 6.15 8.30
C LEU A 71 12.33 5.18 7.97
N SER A 72 12.01 3.96 7.58
CA SER A 72 12.97 3.02 6.99
C SER A 72 12.55 2.66 5.57
N LEU A 73 13.52 2.52 4.66
CA LEU A 73 13.26 2.32 3.24
C LEU A 73 14.04 1.13 2.72
N HIS A 74 13.38 0.26 1.98
CA HIS A 74 13.96 -0.97 1.46
C HIS A 74 13.58 -1.16 -0.02
N ALA A 75 14.51 -1.68 -0.81
CA ALA A 75 14.18 -2.24 -2.11
C ALA A 75 13.68 -3.68 -1.92
N GLY A 76 12.56 -4.03 -2.57
CA GLY A 76 11.99 -5.37 -2.45
C GLY A 76 10.78 -5.57 -3.35
N GLU A 77 10.52 -6.84 -3.66
CA GLU A 77 9.34 -7.28 -4.42
C GLU A 77 8.23 -7.68 -3.45
N VAL A 78 6.97 -7.48 -3.88
CA VAL A 78 5.81 -7.78 -3.04
C VAL A 78 5.73 -9.26 -2.62
N GLN A 79 6.23 -10.17 -3.44
CA GLN A 79 6.24 -11.61 -3.17
C GLN A 79 7.39 -12.08 -2.26
N ALA A 80 8.30 -11.17 -1.87
CA ALA A 80 9.44 -11.45 -1.00
C ALA A 80 9.82 -10.17 -0.23
N LEU A 81 8.97 -9.79 0.73
CA LEU A 81 9.17 -8.57 1.51
C LEU A 81 10.36 -8.73 2.47
N PRO A 82 11.28 -7.74 2.51
CA PRO A 82 12.46 -7.78 3.38
C PRO A 82 12.10 -7.42 4.83
N LEU A 83 11.08 -8.06 5.38
CA LEU A 83 10.54 -7.84 6.72
C LEU A 83 10.26 -9.18 7.39
N ASP A 84 10.42 -9.23 8.71
CA ASP A 84 10.08 -10.39 9.52
C ASP A 84 8.56 -10.55 9.68
N ASP A 85 8.12 -11.74 10.11
CA ASP A 85 6.73 -12.07 10.36
C ASP A 85 6.12 -11.16 11.43
N ALA A 86 4.89 -10.71 11.22
CA ALA A 86 4.09 -9.97 12.19
C ALA A 86 4.80 -8.71 12.76
N THR A 87 5.52 -7.98 11.90
CA THR A 87 6.30 -6.79 12.30
C THR A 87 5.64 -5.46 12.03
N VAL A 88 4.52 -5.43 11.29
CA VAL A 88 3.78 -4.19 10.99
C VAL A 88 2.33 -4.31 11.41
N ASP A 89 1.75 -3.22 11.88
CA ASP A 89 0.36 -3.17 12.35
C ASP A 89 -0.60 -2.82 11.20
N ARG A 90 -0.10 -2.10 10.20
CA ARG A 90 -0.88 -1.58 9.07
C ARG A 90 -0.09 -1.76 7.78
N VAL A 91 -0.79 -2.07 6.70
CA VAL A 91 -0.22 -2.09 5.35
C VAL A 91 -1.06 -1.22 4.45
N LEU A 92 -0.40 -0.28 3.79
CA LEU A 92 -0.97 0.57 2.75
C LEU A 92 -0.34 0.21 1.41
N THR A 93 -1.16 0.06 0.38
CA THR A 93 -0.67 -0.05 -1.00
C THR A 93 -1.66 0.62 -1.94
N VAL A 94 -1.21 1.62 -2.70
CA VAL A 94 -2.08 2.42 -3.56
C VAL A 94 -1.54 2.46 -4.98
N ASN A 95 -2.39 2.08 -5.94
CA ASN A 95 -2.05 2.02 -7.37
C ASN A 95 -0.86 1.10 -7.71
N THR A 96 -0.70 0.00 -7.00
CA THR A 96 0.43 -0.92 -7.18
C THR A 96 0.01 -2.30 -7.68
N VAL A 97 -1.18 -2.78 -7.30
CA VAL A 97 -1.66 -4.15 -7.63
C VAL A 97 -1.76 -4.41 -9.14
N TYR A 98 -1.81 -3.37 -9.95
CA TYR A 98 -1.77 -3.49 -11.41
C TYR A 98 -0.47 -4.12 -11.93
N PHE A 99 0.61 -3.96 -11.19
CA PHE A 99 1.94 -4.47 -11.54
C PHE A 99 2.20 -5.87 -10.99
N TRP A 100 1.23 -6.48 -10.32
CA TRP A 100 1.37 -7.83 -9.78
C TRP A 100 0.79 -8.85 -10.76
N PRO A 101 1.63 -9.69 -11.38
CA PRO A 101 1.13 -10.70 -12.33
C PRO A 101 0.15 -11.68 -11.66
N ASP A 102 0.44 -12.03 -10.40
CA ASP A 102 -0.39 -12.87 -9.55
C ASP A 102 -0.56 -12.19 -8.17
N LEU A 103 -1.79 -12.16 -7.68
CA LEU A 103 -2.12 -11.59 -6.37
C LEU A 103 -1.67 -12.49 -5.22
N ALA A 104 -1.80 -13.80 -5.39
CA ALA A 104 -1.69 -14.74 -4.29
C ALA A 104 -0.31 -14.73 -3.59
N PRO A 105 0.85 -14.69 -4.28
CA PRO A 105 2.14 -14.60 -3.59
C PRO A 105 2.29 -13.30 -2.79
N GLY A 106 1.93 -12.15 -3.38
CA GLY A 106 2.01 -10.86 -2.73
C GLY A 106 1.09 -10.75 -1.51
N LEU A 107 -0.15 -11.23 -1.63
CA LEU A 107 -1.10 -11.22 -0.52
C LEU A 107 -0.66 -12.13 0.63
N ARG A 108 -0.05 -13.29 0.34
CA ARG A 108 0.54 -14.16 1.39
C ARG A 108 1.68 -13.47 2.13
N GLU A 109 2.56 -12.75 1.43
CA GLU A 109 3.65 -12.00 2.04
C GLU A 109 3.12 -10.83 2.90
N ILE A 110 2.13 -10.08 2.39
CA ILE A 110 1.47 -9.05 3.19
C ILE A 110 0.83 -9.64 4.45
N HIS A 111 0.14 -10.78 4.31
CA HIS A 111 -0.42 -11.50 5.46
C HIS A 111 0.67 -11.93 6.45
N ARG A 112 1.82 -12.42 5.97
CA ARG A 112 2.94 -12.85 6.81
C ARG A 112 3.49 -11.69 7.67
N VAL A 113 3.77 -10.54 7.06
CA VAL A 113 4.39 -9.40 7.76
C VAL A 113 3.43 -8.60 8.64
N LEU A 114 2.12 -8.65 8.34
CA LEU A 114 1.09 -7.96 9.11
C LEU A 114 0.87 -8.68 10.45
N ALA A 115 0.83 -7.95 11.55
CA ALA A 115 0.55 -8.50 12.88
C ALA A 115 -0.89 -9.06 12.98
N PRO A 116 -1.18 -10.03 13.87
CA PRO A 116 -2.55 -10.46 14.14
C PRO A 116 -3.44 -9.28 14.53
N GLY A 117 -4.62 -9.16 13.92
CA GLY A 117 -5.52 -8.01 14.06
C GLY A 117 -5.06 -6.76 13.30
N GLY A 118 -3.97 -6.85 12.54
CA GLY A 118 -3.49 -5.78 11.69
C GLY A 118 -4.42 -5.54 10.50
N ARG A 119 -4.36 -4.32 9.93
CA ARG A 119 -5.23 -3.88 8.83
C ARG A 119 -4.44 -3.62 7.56
N LEU A 120 -4.98 -4.11 6.44
CA LEU A 120 -4.54 -3.81 5.08
C LEU A 120 -5.52 -2.86 4.41
N VAL A 121 -4.99 -1.88 3.69
CA VAL A 121 -5.76 -1.03 2.75
C VAL A 121 -5.10 -1.08 1.37
N ILE A 122 -5.86 -1.52 0.38
CA ILE A 122 -5.48 -1.51 -1.04
C ILE A 122 -6.29 -0.42 -1.73
N GLY A 123 -5.63 0.55 -2.35
CA GLY A 123 -6.26 1.56 -3.16
C GLY A 123 -6.04 1.29 -4.65
N ILE A 124 -7.12 1.26 -5.44
CA ILE A 124 -7.07 1.13 -6.89
C ILE A 124 -7.91 2.19 -7.59
N ARG A 125 -7.52 2.53 -8.82
CA ARG A 125 -8.34 3.32 -9.74
C ARG A 125 -9.00 2.40 -10.75
N ASP A 126 -10.20 2.78 -11.16
CA ASP A 126 -10.86 2.10 -12.27
C ASP A 126 -10.09 2.32 -13.59
N GLY A 127 -10.05 1.28 -14.41
CA GLY A 127 -9.35 1.32 -15.69
C GLY A 127 -9.88 2.39 -16.66
N SER A 128 -11.15 2.78 -16.52
CA SER A 128 -11.78 3.80 -17.36
C SER A 128 -11.20 5.22 -17.18
N VAL A 129 -10.56 5.47 -16.02
CA VAL A 129 -9.92 6.76 -15.72
C VAL A 129 -8.39 6.72 -15.80
N MET A 130 -7.83 5.57 -16.17
CA MET A 130 -6.39 5.40 -16.35
C MET A 130 -5.99 5.77 -17.78
N GLU A 131 -5.20 6.81 -17.94
CA GLU A 131 -4.61 7.15 -19.24
C GLU A 131 -3.53 6.12 -19.62
N ARG A 132 -3.61 5.58 -20.83
CA ARG A 132 -2.57 4.72 -21.46
C ARG A 132 -2.27 3.45 -20.64
N VAL A 133 -3.28 2.61 -20.45
CA VAL A 133 -3.08 1.27 -19.90
C VAL A 133 -2.44 0.37 -20.98
N ASP A 134 -1.21 -0.02 -20.77
CA ASP A 134 -0.55 -1.06 -21.58
C ASP A 134 -0.83 -2.43 -20.94
N PRO A 135 -1.57 -3.33 -21.61
CA PRO A 135 -1.88 -4.66 -21.05
C PRO A 135 -0.65 -5.54 -20.80
N ALA A 136 0.50 -5.21 -21.42
CA ALA A 136 1.76 -5.90 -21.16
C ALA A 136 2.37 -5.52 -19.80
N VAL A 137 1.96 -4.38 -19.22
CA VAL A 137 2.50 -3.85 -17.98
C VAL A 137 1.46 -3.88 -16.87
N PHE A 138 0.19 -3.66 -17.21
CA PHE A 138 -0.90 -3.52 -16.24
C PHE A 138 -1.85 -4.70 -16.30
N THR A 139 -2.07 -5.34 -15.17
CA THR A 139 -3.14 -6.31 -14.98
C THR A 139 -4.27 -5.63 -14.21
N LEU A 140 -5.29 -5.15 -14.93
CA LEU A 140 -6.47 -4.56 -14.30
C LEU A 140 -7.37 -5.67 -13.74
N ARG A 141 -7.79 -5.50 -12.50
CA ARG A 141 -8.68 -6.45 -11.81
C ARG A 141 -9.85 -5.70 -11.18
N PRO A 142 -11.07 -6.23 -11.26
CA PRO A 142 -12.20 -5.70 -10.52
C PRO A 142 -11.94 -5.73 -9.00
N PRO A 143 -12.48 -4.76 -8.23
CA PRO A 143 -12.32 -4.74 -6.78
C PRO A 143 -12.75 -6.05 -6.10
N ASP A 144 -13.83 -6.68 -6.57
CA ASP A 144 -14.37 -7.93 -6.02
C ASP A 144 -13.41 -9.12 -6.24
N GLU A 145 -12.65 -9.15 -7.33
CA GLU A 145 -11.62 -10.15 -7.56
C GLU A 145 -10.49 -10.02 -6.51
N ILE A 146 -10.07 -8.79 -6.22
CA ILE A 146 -9.06 -8.53 -5.19
C ILE A 146 -9.59 -8.91 -3.81
N ALA A 147 -10.84 -8.59 -3.49
CA ALA A 147 -11.49 -8.97 -2.24
C ALA A 147 -11.58 -10.50 -2.08
N ALA A 148 -11.95 -11.23 -3.13
CA ALA A 148 -11.97 -12.69 -3.12
C ALA A 148 -10.57 -13.31 -2.93
N ALA A 149 -9.55 -12.71 -3.57
CA ALA A 149 -8.15 -13.13 -3.41
C ALA A 149 -7.65 -12.90 -1.98
N LEU A 150 -8.04 -11.79 -1.32
CA LEU A 150 -7.75 -11.54 0.09
C LEU A 150 -8.32 -12.64 0.99
N GLY A 151 -9.60 -13.00 0.83
CA GLY A 151 -10.19 -14.11 1.57
C GLY A 151 -9.44 -15.43 1.36
N SER A 152 -9.02 -15.72 0.13
CA SER A 152 -8.23 -16.92 -0.20
C SER A 152 -6.81 -16.89 0.40
N ALA A 153 -6.26 -15.72 0.67
CA ALA A 153 -4.97 -15.54 1.32
C ALA A 153 -5.04 -15.53 2.86
N GLY A 154 -6.22 -15.72 3.45
CA GLY A 154 -6.42 -15.82 4.89
C GLY A 154 -6.84 -14.52 5.59
N PHE A 155 -7.08 -13.45 4.85
CA PHE A 155 -7.60 -12.21 5.43
C PHE A 155 -9.08 -12.33 5.78
N GLY A 156 -9.46 -11.75 6.92
CA GLY A 156 -10.84 -11.65 7.37
C GLY A 156 -11.54 -10.40 6.84
N SER A 157 -12.85 -10.54 6.63
CA SER A 157 -13.78 -9.44 6.35
C SER A 157 -13.31 -8.44 5.27
N PRO A 158 -13.00 -8.87 4.04
CA PRO A 158 -12.68 -7.92 2.98
C PRO A 158 -13.90 -7.03 2.68
N GLU A 159 -13.69 -5.72 2.71
CA GLU A 159 -14.72 -4.71 2.40
C GLU A 159 -14.27 -3.86 1.21
N VAL A 160 -15.18 -3.57 0.30
CA VAL A 160 -14.94 -2.71 -0.87
C VAL A 160 -15.73 -1.42 -0.72
N GLU A 161 -15.03 -0.29 -0.73
CA GLU A 161 -15.62 1.05 -0.78
C GLU A 161 -15.28 1.69 -2.11
N SER A 162 -16.31 2.02 -2.88
CA SER A 162 -16.16 2.74 -4.16
C SER A 162 -16.38 4.24 -3.96
N ALA A 163 -15.63 5.05 -4.69
CA ALA A 163 -15.96 6.48 -4.81
C ALA A 163 -17.34 6.67 -5.48
N PRO A 164 -18.07 7.75 -5.18
CA PRO A 164 -19.41 7.98 -5.74
C PRO A 164 -19.46 8.01 -7.27
N ASP A 165 -18.37 8.38 -7.91
CA ASP A 165 -18.21 8.43 -9.37
C ASP A 165 -17.68 7.11 -9.97
N GLY A 166 -17.44 6.08 -9.14
CA GLY A 166 -16.92 4.80 -9.56
C GLY A 166 -15.44 4.81 -10.01
N THR A 167 -14.75 5.93 -9.88
CA THR A 167 -13.40 6.11 -10.46
C THR A 167 -12.28 5.54 -9.61
N SER A 168 -12.54 5.19 -8.37
CA SER A 168 -11.54 4.62 -7.44
C SER A 168 -12.20 3.77 -6.36
N HIS A 169 -11.44 2.78 -5.88
CA HIS A 169 -11.91 1.82 -4.88
C HIS A 169 -10.85 1.65 -3.79
N LEU A 170 -11.32 1.53 -2.55
CA LEU A 170 -10.53 1.11 -1.41
C LEU A 170 -11.02 -0.28 -0.99
N ILE A 171 -10.09 -1.21 -0.86
CA ILE A 171 -10.36 -2.56 -0.36
C ILE A 171 -9.63 -2.67 0.98
N THR A 172 -10.39 -2.95 2.04
CA THR A 172 -9.84 -3.11 3.39
C THR A 172 -10.02 -4.55 3.84
N ALA A 173 -9.05 -5.06 4.62
CA ALA A 173 -9.14 -6.38 5.21
C ALA A 173 -8.30 -6.44 6.50
N THR A 174 -8.56 -7.44 7.35
CA THR A 174 -7.81 -7.68 8.59
C THR A 174 -7.12 -9.05 8.55
N ARG A 175 -5.97 -9.15 9.25
CA ARG A 175 -5.31 -10.43 9.49
C ARG A 175 -5.92 -11.14 10.69
#